data_1b1f1207105ab6ddfc9b11fd556bad05
#
_entry.id   1b1f1207105ab6ddfc9b11fd556bad05
#
_cell.length_a   1.000
_cell.length_b   1.000
_cell.length_c   1.000
_cell.angle_alpha   90.00
_cell.angle_beta   90.00
_cell.angle_gamma   90.00
#
_symmetry.space_group_name_H-M   'P 1'
#
loop_
_entity.id
_entity.type
_entity.pdbx_description
1 polymer ?
#
loop_
_entity_poly.entity_id
_entity_poly.type
_entity_poly.pdbx_seq_one_letter_code
_entity_poly.pdbx_strand_id
1 'polypeptide(L)'
;MKNPPAPTHDLIWYGPLFEGEIHTDESSFLAIKNQKSQSAFAPVKLLVDTGSNISGIDHSIVKRLSLPRYQNPARVDGVGGIHSVGLYRCILFLRIFGMKGLPLDVVAGDYRHSPYDGIIGRDVLQFCKFTFDGPGNKFVLEAINF
;
A
#
# COMPACT_ATOMS: atom_id res chain seq x y z
N MET A 1 22.81 -24.48 -2.54
CA MET A 1 21.36 -24.28 -2.68
C MET A 1 21.12 -23.26 -3.75
N LYS A 2 20.49 -23.65 -4.82
CA LYS A 2 19.98 -22.67 -5.75
C LYS A 2 18.87 -21.93 -5.00
N ASN A 3 19.10 -20.68 -4.65
CA ASN A 3 18.00 -19.80 -4.38
C ASN A 3 17.05 -19.97 -5.57
N PRO A 4 15.79 -20.31 -5.35
CA PRO A 4 14.83 -20.12 -6.41
C PRO A 4 15.07 -18.71 -6.91
N PRO A 5 15.00 -18.44 -8.19
CA PRO A 5 14.96 -17.08 -8.64
C PRO A 5 13.85 -16.48 -7.82
N ALA A 6 14.22 -15.73 -6.80
CA ALA A 6 13.25 -14.91 -6.15
C ALA A 6 12.71 -14.07 -7.30
N PRO A 7 11.56 -14.42 -7.82
CA PRO A 7 11.00 -13.63 -8.87
C PRO A 7 10.81 -12.34 -8.15
N THR A 8 11.46 -11.33 -8.36
CA THR A 8 11.17 -10.00 -7.81
C THR A 8 11.28 -9.84 -6.28
N HIS A 9 11.69 -10.86 -5.49
CA HIS A 9 11.47 -10.83 -4.06
C HIS A 9 12.59 -11.51 -3.26
N ASP A 10 13.62 -10.76 -3.02
CA ASP A 10 14.58 -11.08 -1.98
C ASP A 10 14.27 -10.24 -0.75
N LEU A 11 13.80 -10.86 0.33
CA LEU A 11 13.40 -10.17 1.56
C LEU A 11 14.54 -9.37 2.20
N ILE A 12 15.78 -9.78 2.01
CA ILE A 12 16.94 -9.07 2.55
C ILE A 12 17.13 -7.73 1.85
N TRP A 13 17.01 -7.71 0.52
CA TRP A 13 17.33 -6.54 -0.29
C TRP A 13 16.13 -5.64 -0.58
N TYR A 14 14.97 -6.22 -0.79
CA TYR A 14 13.77 -5.49 -1.22
C TYR A 14 12.69 -5.40 -0.15
N GLY A 15 12.78 -6.24 0.89
CA GLY A 15 11.76 -6.33 1.91
C GLY A 15 10.50 -7.07 1.45
N PRO A 16 9.48 -7.15 2.30
CA PRO A 16 8.21 -7.82 2.00
C PRO A 16 7.32 -6.91 1.14
N LEU A 17 7.34 -7.13 -0.19
CA LEU A 17 6.56 -6.38 -1.15
C LEU A 17 5.23 -7.09 -1.44
N PHE A 18 4.14 -6.36 -1.38
CA PHE A 18 2.78 -6.85 -1.61
C PHE A 18 2.10 -6.08 -2.74
N GLU A 19 1.47 -6.80 -3.65
CA GLU A 19 0.76 -6.18 -4.78
C GLU A 19 -0.65 -5.76 -4.39
N GLY A 20 -1.05 -4.59 -4.86
CA GLY A 20 -2.38 -4.05 -4.66
C GLY A 20 -2.80 -3.09 -5.76
N GLU A 21 -3.95 -2.47 -5.57
CA GLU A 21 -4.48 -1.45 -6.48
C GLU A 21 -4.98 -0.26 -5.68
N ILE A 22 -4.74 0.94 -6.19
CA ILE A 22 -5.30 2.18 -5.65
C ILE A 22 -6.40 2.66 -6.58
N HIS A 23 -7.57 2.93 -6.01
CA HIS A 23 -8.74 3.48 -6.69
C HIS A 23 -9.14 4.82 -6.06
N THR A 24 -9.83 5.66 -6.83
CA THR A 24 -10.21 7.00 -6.39
C THR A 24 -11.37 6.98 -5.39
N ASP A 25 -12.31 6.09 -5.59
CA ASP A 25 -13.52 5.96 -4.77
C ASP A 25 -14.11 4.55 -4.90
N GLU A 26 -15.07 4.24 -4.05
CA GLU A 26 -15.71 2.93 -4.02
C GLU A 26 -16.51 2.64 -5.29
N SER A 27 -17.17 3.64 -5.86
CA SER A 27 -17.94 3.47 -7.10
C SER A 27 -17.03 3.08 -8.26
N SER A 28 -15.89 3.75 -8.39
CA SER A 28 -14.87 3.40 -9.40
C SER A 28 -14.34 1.99 -9.21
N PHE A 29 -14.04 1.61 -7.96
CA PHE A 29 -13.59 0.26 -7.63
C PHE A 29 -14.63 -0.79 -8.02
N LEU A 30 -15.88 -0.62 -7.63
CA LEU A 30 -16.96 -1.57 -7.92
C LEU A 30 -17.25 -1.65 -9.43
N ALA A 31 -17.20 -0.53 -10.13
CA ALA A 31 -17.40 -0.49 -11.60
C ALA A 31 -16.33 -1.30 -12.33
N ILE A 32 -15.07 -1.19 -11.93
CA ILE A 32 -13.96 -1.98 -12.50
C ILE A 32 -14.15 -3.46 -12.19
N LYS A 33 -14.42 -3.81 -10.93
CA LYS A 33 -14.60 -5.22 -10.53
C LYS A 33 -15.80 -5.87 -11.23
N ASN A 34 -16.82 -5.09 -11.55
CA ASN A 34 -17.98 -5.56 -12.31
C ASN A 34 -17.83 -5.40 -13.83
N GLN A 35 -16.66 -4.97 -14.32
CA GLN A 35 -16.37 -4.74 -15.74
C GLN A 35 -17.30 -3.72 -16.42
N LYS A 36 -17.87 -2.81 -15.64
CA LYS A 36 -18.82 -1.79 -16.14
C LYS A 36 -18.17 -0.46 -16.51
N SER A 37 -16.89 -0.28 -16.19
CA SER A 37 -16.19 0.98 -16.43
C SER A 37 -14.70 0.74 -16.63
N GLN A 38 -14.07 1.62 -17.42
CA GLN A 38 -12.61 1.71 -17.54
C GLN A 38 -12.07 2.85 -16.65
N SER A 39 -12.64 3.03 -15.48
CA SER A 39 -12.14 4.03 -14.52
C SER A 39 -10.66 3.83 -14.24
N ALA A 40 -9.92 4.92 -14.16
CA ALA A 40 -8.49 4.87 -13.91
C ALA A 40 -8.21 4.33 -12.50
N PHE A 41 -7.30 3.39 -12.42
CA PHE A 41 -6.73 2.90 -11.18
C PHE A 41 -5.22 2.71 -11.34
N ALA A 42 -4.51 2.55 -10.24
CA ALA A 42 -3.09 2.28 -10.24
C ALA A 42 -2.78 0.93 -9.61
N PRO A 43 -2.20 -0.03 -10.36
CA PRO A 43 -1.55 -1.17 -9.74
C PRO A 43 -0.31 -0.70 -9.01
N VAL A 44 -0.07 -1.22 -7.80
CA VAL A 44 1.03 -0.79 -6.93
C VAL A 44 1.72 -1.97 -6.28
N LYS A 45 3.03 -1.81 -6.04
CA LYS A 45 3.80 -2.64 -5.12
C LYS A 45 4.02 -1.86 -3.84
N LEU A 46 3.69 -2.46 -2.72
CA LEU A 46 3.74 -1.82 -1.41
C LEU A 46 4.66 -2.60 -0.48
N LEU A 47 5.59 -1.89 0.15
CA LEU A 47 6.42 -2.47 1.20
C LEU A 47 5.60 -2.59 2.49
N VAL A 48 5.56 -3.77 3.08
CA VAL A 48 4.97 -3.95 4.42
C VAL A 48 5.91 -3.34 5.44
N ASP A 49 5.46 -2.26 6.10
CA ASP A 49 6.27 -1.47 7.04
C ASP A 49 5.58 -1.38 8.40
N THR A 50 5.97 -2.27 9.31
CA THR A 50 5.44 -2.28 10.68
C THR A 50 5.89 -1.05 11.50
N GLY A 51 6.91 -0.35 11.04
CA GLY A 51 7.42 0.89 11.66
C GLY A 51 6.58 2.13 11.37
N SER A 52 5.75 2.09 10.33
CA SER A 52 4.91 3.23 9.96
C SER A 52 3.50 3.09 10.53
N ASN A 53 2.97 4.18 11.08
CA ASN A 53 1.58 4.25 11.55
C ASN A 53 0.58 4.52 10.42
N ILE A 54 1.03 5.11 9.32
CA ILE A 54 0.20 5.49 8.17
C ILE A 54 0.81 4.92 6.90
N SER A 55 -0.04 4.43 6.00
CA SER A 55 0.36 4.00 4.66
C SER A 55 0.71 5.20 3.77
N GLY A 56 1.59 4.97 2.82
CA GLY A 56 2.04 6.01 1.90
C GLY A 56 2.04 5.54 0.46
N ILE A 57 1.85 6.48 -0.46
CA ILE A 57 1.82 6.23 -1.91
C ILE A 57 2.65 7.29 -2.62
N ASP A 58 3.30 6.92 -3.72
CA ASP A 58 4.11 7.84 -4.50
C ASP A 58 3.30 9.05 -5.00
N HIS A 59 3.90 10.23 -4.96
CA HIS A 59 3.29 11.48 -5.44
C HIS A 59 2.72 11.36 -6.86
N SER A 60 3.40 10.64 -7.74
CA SER A 60 2.98 10.48 -9.13
C SER A 60 1.63 9.78 -9.24
N ILE A 61 1.37 8.82 -8.37
CA ILE A 61 0.08 8.09 -8.33
C ILE A 61 -1.02 8.98 -7.77
N VAL A 62 -0.74 9.68 -6.67
CA VAL A 62 -1.68 10.63 -6.08
C VAL A 62 -2.12 11.68 -7.10
N LYS A 63 -1.16 12.22 -7.85
CA LYS A 63 -1.42 13.22 -8.89
C LYS A 63 -2.18 12.64 -10.08
N ARG A 64 -1.75 11.48 -10.59
CA ARG A 64 -2.37 10.83 -11.76
C ARG A 64 -3.83 10.47 -11.51
N LEU A 65 -4.16 10.00 -10.32
CA LEU A 65 -5.51 9.64 -9.93
C LEU A 65 -6.31 10.81 -9.39
N SER A 66 -5.72 11.99 -9.24
CA SER A 66 -6.35 13.18 -8.65
C SER A 66 -7.01 12.86 -7.30
N LEU A 67 -6.30 12.17 -6.42
CA LEU A 67 -6.83 11.79 -5.13
C LEU A 67 -7.21 13.02 -4.30
N PRO A 68 -8.40 13.05 -3.67
CA PRO A 68 -8.83 14.18 -2.88
C PRO A 68 -7.97 14.34 -1.63
N ARG A 69 -7.57 15.59 -1.34
CA ARG A 69 -6.76 15.94 -0.18
C ARG A 69 -7.66 16.27 1.00
N TYR A 70 -7.27 15.78 2.18
CA TYR A 70 -7.89 16.21 3.43
C TYR A 70 -7.45 17.63 3.81
N GLN A 71 -8.35 18.37 4.43
CA GLN A 71 -8.06 19.75 4.87
C GLN A 71 -7.08 19.79 6.05
N ASN A 72 -7.10 18.79 6.93
CA ASN A 72 -6.25 18.73 8.10
C ASN A 72 -5.05 17.82 7.84
N PRO A 73 -3.81 18.35 7.92
CA PRO A 73 -2.62 17.53 7.79
C PRO A 73 -2.48 16.58 8.98
N ALA A 74 -1.96 15.39 8.73
CA ALA A 74 -1.58 14.45 9.76
C ALA A 74 -0.14 14.73 10.24
N ARG A 75 0.15 14.30 11.45
CA ARG A 75 1.50 14.25 11.98
C ARG A 75 2.08 12.86 11.76
N VAL A 76 3.23 12.81 11.11
CA VAL A 76 3.97 11.58 10.89
C VAL A 76 5.32 11.68 11.57
N ASP A 77 5.63 10.69 12.39
CA ASP A 77 6.93 10.53 13.00
C ASP A 77 7.83 9.75 12.05
N GLY A 78 8.98 10.29 11.72
CA GLY A 78 9.92 9.70 10.79
C GLY A 78 11.36 10.05 11.12
N VAL A 79 12.27 9.59 10.27
CA VAL A 79 13.69 9.96 10.37
C VAL A 79 13.82 11.48 10.25
N GLY A 80 14.32 12.13 11.29
CA GLY A 80 14.42 13.59 11.36
C GLY A 80 13.32 14.27 12.16
N GLY A 81 12.39 13.51 12.81
CA GLY A 81 11.39 14.02 13.73
C GLY A 81 9.95 13.95 13.20
N ILE A 82 9.07 14.72 13.84
CA ILE A 82 7.64 14.77 13.51
C ILE A 82 7.42 15.81 12.41
N HIS A 83 6.78 15.39 11.31
CA HIS A 83 6.43 16.24 10.19
C HIS A 83 4.93 16.34 10.01
N SER A 84 4.46 17.52 9.61
CA SER A 84 3.09 17.71 9.17
C SER A 84 3.01 17.39 7.69
N VAL A 85 2.13 16.43 7.31
CA VAL A 85 1.99 15.95 5.94
C VAL A 85 0.54 15.99 5.50
N GLY A 86 0.31 16.21 4.22
CA GLY A 86 -1.01 16.10 3.62
C GLY A 86 -1.46 14.66 3.49
N LEU A 87 -2.74 14.43 3.77
CA LEU A 87 -3.39 13.14 3.56
C LEU A 87 -4.28 13.16 2.34
N TYR A 88 -4.34 12.05 1.65
CA TYR A 88 -5.15 11.86 0.45
C TYR A 88 -6.05 10.64 0.61
N ARG A 89 -7.33 10.80 0.32
CA ARG A 89 -8.29 9.69 0.40
C ARG A 89 -8.20 8.81 -0.83
N CYS A 90 -8.14 7.49 -0.60
CA CYS A 90 -8.21 6.48 -1.67
C CYS A 90 -8.94 5.23 -1.19
N ILE A 91 -9.16 4.32 -2.11
CA ILE A 91 -9.58 2.94 -1.79
C ILE A 91 -8.40 2.04 -2.13
N LEU A 92 -7.91 1.33 -1.14
CA LEU A 92 -6.87 0.31 -1.31
C LEU A 92 -7.54 -1.05 -1.50
N PHE A 93 -7.20 -1.71 -2.59
CA PHE A 93 -7.57 -3.10 -2.82
C PHE A 93 -6.36 -4.00 -2.63
N LEU A 94 -6.45 -4.94 -1.70
CA LEU A 94 -5.51 -6.04 -1.51
C LEU A 94 -6.27 -7.35 -1.64
N ARG A 95 -5.71 -8.30 -2.38
CA ARG A 95 -6.35 -9.61 -2.61
C ARG A 95 -6.76 -10.31 -1.32
N ILE A 96 -6.02 -10.12 -0.24
CA ILE A 96 -6.31 -10.73 1.06
C ILE A 96 -7.65 -10.28 1.66
N PHE A 97 -8.17 -9.12 1.25
CA PHE A 97 -9.48 -8.61 1.68
C PHE A 97 -10.63 -9.05 0.76
N GLY A 98 -10.35 -9.95 -0.19
CA GLY A 98 -11.33 -10.41 -1.17
C GLY A 98 -11.76 -9.28 -2.11
N MET A 99 -13.07 -9.11 -2.28
CA MET A 99 -13.65 -8.09 -3.16
C MET A 99 -13.89 -6.75 -2.45
N LYS A 100 -13.46 -6.60 -1.22
CA LYS A 100 -13.64 -5.37 -0.46
C LYS A 100 -12.47 -4.43 -0.65
N GLY A 101 -12.77 -3.18 -1.01
CA GLY A 101 -11.81 -2.10 -0.95
C GLY A 101 -11.75 -1.53 0.46
N LEU A 102 -10.57 -1.14 0.90
CA LEU A 102 -10.34 -0.50 2.19
C LEU A 102 -10.22 1.01 1.98
N PRO A 103 -11.20 1.83 2.45
CA PRO A 103 -11.04 3.28 2.46
C PRO A 103 -9.86 3.67 3.33
N LEU A 104 -8.98 4.51 2.81
CA LEU A 104 -7.71 4.80 3.46
C LEU A 104 -7.27 6.24 3.18
N ASP A 105 -6.67 6.84 4.18
CA ASP A 105 -5.98 8.12 4.05
C ASP A 105 -4.49 7.86 4.01
N VAL A 106 -3.86 8.23 2.89
CA VAL A 106 -2.45 7.93 2.64
C VAL A 106 -1.62 9.21 2.58
N VAL A 107 -0.36 9.08 2.96
CA VAL A 107 0.64 10.13 2.78
C VAL A 107 1.20 10.05 1.36
N ALA A 108 1.39 11.19 0.71
CA ALA A 108 2.12 11.26 -0.54
C ALA A 108 3.62 11.32 -0.25
N GLY A 109 4.38 10.39 -0.79
CA GLY A 109 5.83 10.30 -0.62
C GLY A 109 6.58 10.22 -1.94
N ASP A 110 7.90 10.23 -1.86
CA ASP A 110 8.78 10.06 -3.01
C ASP A 110 9.39 8.67 -3.00
N TYR A 111 8.86 7.77 -3.82
CA TYR A 111 9.32 6.40 -3.96
C TYR A 111 9.97 6.12 -5.32
N ARG A 112 10.34 7.17 -6.09
CA ARG A 112 10.87 7.05 -7.46
C ARG A 112 12.08 6.13 -7.59
N HIS A 113 12.93 6.08 -6.57
CA HIS A 113 14.16 5.30 -6.57
C HIS A 113 14.05 4.01 -5.76
N SER A 114 12.84 3.67 -5.33
CA SER A 114 12.54 2.46 -4.58
C SER A 114 11.96 1.37 -5.48
N PRO A 115 12.12 0.09 -5.13
CA PRO A 115 11.49 -1.00 -5.87
C PRO A 115 9.98 -1.13 -5.58
N TYR A 116 9.42 -0.21 -4.83
CA TYR A 116 8.01 -0.17 -4.45
C TYR A 116 7.42 1.23 -4.68
N ASP A 117 6.11 1.29 -4.78
CA ASP A 117 5.34 2.50 -5.07
C ASP A 117 4.80 3.18 -3.81
N GLY A 118 4.98 2.55 -2.67
CA GLY A 118 4.50 3.03 -1.39
C GLY A 118 4.71 2.01 -0.29
N ILE A 119 4.11 2.28 0.87
CA ILE A 119 4.21 1.43 2.05
C ILE A 119 2.83 1.09 2.61
N ILE A 120 2.71 -0.10 3.18
CA ILE A 120 1.57 -0.53 4.00
C ILE A 120 1.95 -0.33 5.46
N GLY A 121 1.31 0.61 6.13
CA GLY A 121 1.51 0.91 7.54
C GLY A 121 0.57 0.14 8.46
N ARG A 122 0.66 0.45 9.76
CA ARG A 122 -0.18 -0.19 10.78
C ARG A 122 -1.67 0.14 10.67
N ASP A 123 -2.02 1.23 9.97
CA ASP A 123 -3.41 1.56 9.63
C ASP A 123 -4.12 0.45 8.83
N VAL A 124 -3.38 -0.26 7.98
CA VAL A 124 -3.84 -1.46 7.26
C VAL A 124 -3.52 -2.74 8.05
N LEU A 125 -2.30 -2.83 8.59
CA LEU A 125 -1.81 -4.03 9.26
C LEU A 125 -2.60 -4.41 10.51
N GLN A 126 -3.33 -3.48 11.12
CA GLN A 126 -4.20 -3.78 12.26
C GLN A 126 -5.29 -4.82 11.94
N PHE A 127 -5.60 -5.03 10.66
CA PHE A 127 -6.56 -6.04 10.19
C PHE A 127 -5.89 -7.32 9.71
N CYS A 128 -4.58 -7.44 9.89
CA CYS A 128 -3.78 -8.49 9.27
C CYS A 128 -2.96 -9.26 10.30
N LYS A 129 -2.63 -10.49 9.93
CA LYS A 129 -1.51 -11.22 10.50
C LYS A 129 -0.38 -11.23 9.48
N PHE A 130 0.78 -10.78 9.91
CA PHE A 130 1.99 -10.74 9.09
C PHE A 130 3.02 -11.72 9.65
N THR A 131 3.49 -12.63 8.82
CA THR A 131 4.53 -13.59 9.15
C THR A 131 5.75 -13.36 8.27
N PHE A 132 6.88 -13.09 8.86
CA PHE A 132 8.17 -12.93 8.19
C PHE A 132 9.03 -14.15 8.45
N ASP A 133 9.34 -14.90 7.39
CA ASP A 133 10.23 -16.08 7.46
C ASP A 133 11.54 -15.75 6.75
N GLY A 134 12.52 -15.24 7.52
CA GLY A 134 13.82 -14.87 6.99
C GLY A 134 14.57 -16.07 6.39
N PRO A 135 14.74 -17.18 7.12
CA PRO A 135 15.40 -18.36 6.57
C PRO A 135 14.74 -18.92 5.32
N GLY A 136 13.40 -18.89 5.25
CA GLY A 136 12.64 -19.33 4.09
C GLY A 136 12.57 -18.31 2.96
N ASN A 137 13.09 -17.10 3.16
CA ASN A 137 13.02 -15.98 2.21
C ASN A 137 11.60 -15.73 1.68
N LYS A 138 10.63 -15.71 2.59
CA LYS A 138 9.21 -15.52 2.27
C LYS A 138 8.49 -14.81 3.40
N PHE A 139 7.34 -14.23 3.05
CA PHE A 139 6.42 -13.68 4.03
C PHE A 139 4.98 -14.05 3.67
N VAL A 140 4.10 -13.97 4.67
CA VAL A 140 2.68 -14.17 4.50
C VAL A 140 1.95 -13.00 5.14
N LEU A 141 1.02 -12.42 4.41
CA LEU A 141 0.11 -11.40 4.91
C LEU A 141 -1.32 -11.94 4.78
N GLU A 142 -2.01 -12.05 5.89
CA GLU A 142 -3.35 -12.64 5.97
C GLU A 142 -4.32 -11.63 6.58
N ALA A 143 -5.52 -11.50 6.03
CA ALA A 143 -6.58 -10.71 6.65
C ALA A 143 -7.19 -11.50 7.80
N ILE A 144 -7.41 -10.82 8.95
CA ILE A 144 -8.02 -11.42 10.13
C ILE A 144 -9.30 -10.66 10.45
N ASN A 145 -10.42 -11.36 10.45
CA ASN A 145 -11.74 -10.80 10.81
C ASN A 145 -12.13 -9.54 10.02
N PHE A 146 -11.88 -9.58 8.73
CA PHE A 146 -12.18 -8.46 7.85
C PHE A 146 -13.47 -8.65 7.04
#